data_d3506a900b8347628afb837cc686b1fe
#
_entry.id   d3506a900b8347628afb837cc686b1fe
#
_cell.length_a   1.000
_cell.length_b   1.000
_cell.length_c   1.000
_cell.angle_alpha   90.00
_cell.angle_beta   90.00
_cell.angle_gamma   90.00
#
_symmetry.space_group_name_H-M   'P 1'
#
loop_
_entity.id
_entity.type
_entity.pdbx_description
1 polymer ?
#
loop_
_entity_poly.entity_id
_entity_poly.type
_entity_poly.pdbx_seq_one_letter_code
_entity_poly.pdbx_strand_id
1 'polypeptide(L)'
;MKKNALMTVLSATAAATMIVGMLAGCGGKTSATKDADGATVIKFGINVANPAKQEPATNAIVEAFNKENKGKYKVQFEAADTESHNKNMKLEASDGTLPQVFWVEGSYVTDFNESGVLLDLKDFLKQNPNVKKALNGSEKAFQDDSGVQYGLPYQSNVQGIFYNKELFDKAGVEYPNDDTTYDEFIQMVDKLKASGVTPLAIGSKNSSFAMWEFNLWLARYGWSDSVQDILNGKQKFNNPELVKAFSKIQGLSKAGAFPENMSTIEYFDAKQQFDTGKAAMFGSGQWDCAEFDKNLGDKIGFWWGPTFKDSKADQKLDMKVPSAPIAVSASVSDNEDIKNATYAFLKFYYSKDAAELSYENSMFPATSYVGLTPDSKQYSMSAMADALSNGYESPVAAPDLTVPSAVQQSLYDGLFGVMQGTYTPQQALTKMDEALANSK
;
A
#
# COMPACT_ATOMS: atom_id res chain seq x y z
N MET A 1 48.45 8.38 -50.60
CA MET A 1 48.54 7.18 -51.46
C MET A 1 47.55 6.15 -50.94
N LYS A 2 46.64 5.75 -51.90
CA LYS A 2 45.88 4.47 -51.97
C LYS A 2 45.13 4.02 -50.72
N LYS A 3 43.84 3.87 -50.75
CA LYS A 3 42.80 3.23 -51.58
C LYS A 3 42.00 2.24 -50.72
N ASN A 4 40.71 2.50 -50.65
CA ASN A 4 39.57 1.59 -50.77
C ASN A 4 39.58 0.22 -50.00
N ALA A 5 38.51 -0.01 -49.22
CA ALA A 5 37.58 -1.08 -49.63
C ALA A 5 36.21 -0.88 -48.95
N LEU A 6 35.21 -0.77 -49.76
CA LEU A 6 33.78 -0.99 -49.57
C LEU A 6 33.55 -2.44 -49.15
N MET A 7 32.69 -2.67 -48.16
CA MET A 7 31.92 -3.92 -48.13
C MET A 7 30.52 -3.71 -47.56
N THR A 8 29.58 -3.81 -48.42
CA THR A 8 28.14 -3.86 -48.28
C THR A 8 27.73 -5.15 -47.59
N VAL A 9 26.88 -5.10 -46.57
CA VAL A 9 26.10 -6.30 -46.18
C VAL A 9 24.67 -5.89 -45.86
N LEU A 10 23.83 -6.37 -46.64
CA LEU A 10 22.42 -6.69 -46.66
C LEU A 10 21.55 -6.34 -45.45
N SER A 11 20.53 -5.64 -45.80
CA SER A 11 19.21 -5.48 -45.24
C SER A 11 18.57 -6.79 -44.76
N ALA A 12 18.04 -6.79 -43.52
CA ALA A 12 16.98 -7.66 -43.11
C ALA A 12 15.78 -6.79 -42.74
N THR A 13 14.81 -6.83 -43.61
CA THR A 13 13.50 -6.19 -43.54
C THR A 13 12.68 -6.86 -42.45
N ALA A 14 12.41 -6.14 -41.34
CA ALA A 14 11.35 -6.50 -40.42
C ALA A 14 10.09 -5.73 -40.79
N ALA A 15 9.09 -6.46 -41.22
CA ALA A 15 7.81 -5.94 -41.63
C ALA A 15 7.08 -5.26 -40.45
N ALA A 16 6.95 -3.94 -40.53
CA ALA A 16 6.02 -3.19 -39.68
C ALA A 16 4.60 -3.38 -40.27
N THR A 17 3.78 -4.13 -39.60
CA THR A 17 2.35 -4.21 -39.92
C THR A 17 1.69 -2.95 -39.40
N MET A 18 1.46 -1.98 -40.28
CA MET A 18 0.60 -0.83 -40.04
C MET A 18 -0.85 -1.31 -39.94
N ILE A 19 -1.42 -1.20 -38.76
CA ILE A 19 -2.87 -1.27 -38.58
C ILE A 19 -3.42 0.13 -38.88
N VAL A 20 -3.99 0.27 -40.04
CA VAL A 20 -4.81 1.44 -40.44
C VAL A 20 -6.14 1.34 -39.71
N GLY A 21 -6.30 2.09 -38.64
CA GLY A 21 -7.58 2.28 -37.95
C GLY A 21 -8.42 3.29 -38.75
N MET A 22 -9.53 2.85 -39.34
CA MET A 22 -10.54 3.73 -39.93
C MET A 22 -11.25 4.52 -38.83
N LEU A 23 -11.13 5.83 -38.86
CA LEU A 23 -12.06 6.77 -38.23
C LEU A 23 -13.41 6.68 -38.94
N ALA A 24 -14.39 6.04 -38.34
CA ALA A 24 -15.79 6.21 -38.70
C ALA A 24 -16.52 6.70 -37.44
N GLY A 25 -16.97 7.93 -37.48
CA GLY A 25 -17.70 8.57 -36.41
C GLY A 25 -19.14 8.08 -36.28
N CYS A 26 -19.73 8.45 -35.16
CA CYS A 26 -21.14 8.40 -34.73
C CYS A 26 -21.68 7.05 -34.25
N GLY A 27 -21.86 6.97 -32.92
CA GLY A 27 -23.01 6.26 -32.31
C GLY A 27 -22.99 4.73 -32.37
N GLY A 28 -21.83 4.07 -32.26
CA GLY A 28 -21.77 2.62 -32.21
C GLY A 28 -21.25 2.13 -30.85
N LYS A 29 -21.94 1.13 -30.27
CA LYS A 29 -21.43 0.37 -29.14
C LYS A 29 -19.98 -0.02 -29.40
N THR A 30 -19.08 0.35 -28.51
CA THR A 30 -17.66 -0.01 -28.64
C THR A 30 -17.53 -1.53 -28.70
N SER A 31 -17.05 -2.08 -29.81
CA SER A 31 -16.85 -3.53 -29.94
C SER A 31 -15.74 -3.96 -28.98
N ALA A 32 -15.95 -5.07 -28.26
CA ALA A 32 -14.92 -5.65 -27.43
C ALA A 32 -13.66 -6.01 -28.23
N THR A 33 -12.50 -5.60 -27.76
CA THR A 33 -11.23 -6.01 -28.37
C THR A 33 -11.05 -7.51 -28.16
N LYS A 34 -10.81 -8.25 -29.24
CA LYS A 34 -10.50 -9.68 -29.19
C LYS A 34 -9.02 -9.91 -29.50
N ASP A 35 -8.40 -10.86 -28.81
CA ASP A 35 -7.05 -11.32 -29.19
C ASP A 35 -7.06 -12.30 -30.36
N ALA A 36 -5.88 -12.81 -30.74
CA ALA A 36 -5.75 -13.75 -31.85
C ALA A 36 -6.50 -15.09 -31.62
N ASP A 37 -6.69 -15.48 -30.37
CA ASP A 37 -7.42 -16.69 -29.98
C ASP A 37 -8.92 -16.43 -29.78
N GLY A 38 -9.40 -15.22 -30.05
CA GLY A 38 -10.81 -14.80 -29.93
C GLY A 38 -11.25 -14.42 -28.51
N ALA A 39 -10.34 -14.36 -27.54
CA ALA A 39 -10.65 -13.98 -26.18
C ALA A 39 -10.98 -12.47 -26.06
N THR A 40 -11.99 -12.13 -25.27
CA THR A 40 -12.25 -10.73 -24.90
C THR A 40 -11.12 -10.22 -24.03
N VAL A 41 -10.46 -9.14 -24.49
CA VAL A 41 -9.34 -8.51 -23.77
C VAL A 41 -9.85 -7.38 -22.91
N ILE A 42 -9.42 -7.39 -21.64
CA ILE A 42 -9.56 -6.25 -20.72
C ILE A 42 -8.17 -5.78 -20.28
N LYS A 43 -8.04 -4.49 -20.01
CA LYS A 43 -6.81 -3.89 -19.49
C LYS A 43 -6.88 -3.77 -17.98
N PHE A 44 -5.74 -4.04 -17.33
CA PHE A 44 -5.53 -3.77 -15.92
C PHE A 44 -4.42 -2.73 -15.75
N GLY A 45 -4.82 -1.50 -15.44
CA GLY A 45 -3.91 -0.40 -15.14
C GLY A 45 -3.24 -0.59 -13.78
N ILE A 46 -1.90 -0.64 -13.74
CA ILE A 46 -1.14 -0.87 -12.50
C ILE A 46 0.02 0.11 -12.36
N ASN A 47 0.28 0.52 -11.12
CA ASN A 47 1.22 1.58 -10.74
C ASN A 47 2.69 1.13 -10.61
N VAL A 48 3.06 0.06 -11.28
CA VAL A 48 4.45 -0.43 -11.36
C VAL A 48 4.84 -0.66 -12.80
N ALA A 49 6.07 -0.31 -13.17
CA ALA A 49 6.55 -0.41 -14.55
C ALA A 49 6.81 -1.87 -14.98
N ASN A 50 7.10 -2.77 -14.03
CA ASN A 50 7.38 -4.18 -14.30
C ASN A 50 6.63 -5.07 -13.30
N PRO A 51 5.36 -5.42 -13.58
CA PRO A 51 4.54 -6.24 -12.67
C PRO A 51 5.19 -7.56 -12.26
N ALA A 52 5.85 -8.28 -13.18
CA ALA A 52 6.49 -9.56 -12.88
C ALA A 52 7.61 -9.47 -11.84
N LYS A 53 8.23 -8.29 -11.67
CA LYS A 53 9.31 -8.07 -10.70
C LYS A 53 8.85 -7.34 -9.45
N GLN A 54 7.92 -6.38 -9.61
CA GLN A 54 7.54 -5.44 -8.56
C GLN A 54 6.24 -5.83 -7.85
N GLU A 55 5.37 -6.58 -8.56
CA GLU A 55 4.10 -7.10 -8.05
C GLU A 55 3.93 -8.58 -8.46
N PRO A 56 4.83 -9.48 -8.03
CA PRO A 56 4.85 -10.87 -8.49
C PRO A 56 3.55 -11.61 -8.17
N ALA A 57 2.89 -11.29 -7.07
CA ALA A 57 1.60 -11.88 -6.69
C ALA A 57 0.50 -11.52 -7.69
N THR A 58 0.35 -10.22 -8.01
CA THR A 58 -0.63 -9.75 -8.99
C THR A 58 -0.33 -10.30 -10.38
N ASN A 59 0.95 -10.39 -10.75
CA ASN A 59 1.36 -11.02 -12.02
C ASN A 59 0.96 -12.51 -12.07
N ALA A 60 1.21 -13.27 -11.01
CA ALA A 60 0.85 -14.68 -10.93
C ALA A 60 -0.68 -14.88 -11.01
N ILE A 61 -1.46 -14.03 -10.36
CA ILE A 61 -2.93 -14.05 -10.43
C ILE A 61 -3.42 -13.80 -11.87
N VAL A 62 -2.86 -12.80 -12.55
CA VAL A 62 -3.23 -12.49 -13.95
C VAL A 62 -2.83 -13.62 -14.89
N GLU A 63 -1.65 -14.21 -14.73
CA GLU A 63 -1.22 -15.36 -15.53
C GLU A 63 -2.11 -16.59 -15.32
N ALA A 64 -2.46 -16.89 -14.06
CA ALA A 64 -3.38 -17.98 -13.73
C ALA A 64 -4.76 -17.77 -14.32
N PHE A 65 -5.33 -16.56 -14.18
CA PHE A 65 -6.60 -16.22 -14.81
C PHE A 65 -6.57 -16.38 -16.34
N ASN A 66 -5.53 -15.86 -16.98
CA ASN A 66 -5.37 -15.95 -18.44
C ASN A 66 -5.24 -17.40 -18.93
N LYS A 67 -4.54 -18.23 -18.16
CA LYS A 67 -4.41 -19.66 -18.45
C LYS A 67 -5.74 -20.40 -18.35
N GLU A 68 -6.50 -20.14 -17.28
CA GLU A 68 -7.79 -20.78 -17.03
C GLU A 68 -8.86 -20.35 -18.04
N ASN A 69 -8.80 -19.09 -18.48
CA ASN A 69 -9.79 -18.49 -19.39
C ASN A 69 -9.32 -18.40 -20.83
N LYS A 70 -8.32 -19.21 -21.24
CA LYS A 70 -7.79 -19.20 -22.60
C LYS A 70 -8.89 -19.29 -23.66
N GLY A 71 -8.84 -18.39 -24.65
CA GLY A 71 -9.82 -18.30 -25.74
C GLY A 71 -11.18 -17.67 -25.36
N LYS A 72 -11.38 -17.33 -24.09
CA LYS A 72 -12.61 -16.69 -23.61
C LYS A 72 -12.36 -15.27 -23.11
N TYR A 73 -11.46 -15.12 -22.14
CA TYR A 73 -11.10 -13.85 -21.52
C TYR A 73 -9.59 -13.72 -21.38
N LYS A 74 -9.08 -12.49 -21.43
CA LYS A 74 -7.68 -12.18 -21.24
C LYS A 74 -7.50 -10.82 -20.55
N VAL A 75 -6.65 -10.79 -19.51
CA VAL A 75 -6.20 -9.57 -18.88
C VAL A 75 -4.83 -9.19 -19.44
N GLN A 76 -4.66 -7.91 -19.79
CA GLN A 76 -3.38 -7.33 -20.18
C GLN A 76 -3.06 -6.17 -19.23
N PHE A 77 -1.84 -6.15 -18.71
CA PHE A 77 -1.39 -5.00 -17.93
C PHE A 77 -1.21 -3.76 -18.79
N GLU A 78 -1.67 -2.63 -18.23
CA GLU A 78 -1.26 -1.29 -18.62
C GLU A 78 -0.39 -0.77 -17.49
N ALA A 79 0.92 -1.03 -17.61
CA ALA A 79 1.89 -0.89 -16.55
C ALA A 79 2.70 0.42 -16.71
N ALA A 80 2.81 1.20 -15.64
CA ALA A 80 3.63 2.39 -15.58
C ALA A 80 4.15 2.57 -14.14
N ASP A 81 5.24 3.33 -13.93
CA ASP A 81 5.60 3.76 -12.58
C ASP A 81 4.50 4.62 -11.96
N THR A 82 4.49 4.73 -10.63
CA THR A 82 3.39 5.36 -9.89
C THR A 82 3.08 6.78 -10.36
N GLU A 83 4.09 7.60 -10.63
CA GLU A 83 3.87 8.99 -11.09
C GLU A 83 3.24 9.02 -12.49
N SER A 84 3.80 8.25 -13.40
CA SER A 84 3.29 8.12 -14.78
C SER A 84 1.89 7.51 -14.78
N HIS A 85 1.64 6.48 -13.96
CA HIS A 85 0.32 5.86 -13.81
C HIS A 85 -0.72 6.88 -13.35
N ASN A 86 -0.45 7.61 -12.26
CA ASN A 86 -1.37 8.61 -11.72
C ASN A 86 -1.69 9.72 -12.74
N LYS A 87 -0.68 10.15 -13.52
CA LYS A 87 -0.88 11.12 -14.59
C LYS A 87 -1.74 10.56 -15.72
N ASN A 88 -1.48 9.32 -16.14
CA ASN A 88 -2.24 8.66 -17.19
C ASN A 88 -3.71 8.49 -16.77
N MET A 89 -3.96 7.99 -15.55
CA MET A 89 -5.34 7.80 -15.05
C MET A 89 -6.15 9.09 -15.06
N LYS A 90 -5.55 10.24 -14.73
CA LYS A 90 -6.23 11.55 -14.82
C LYS A 90 -6.58 11.95 -16.24
N LEU A 91 -5.67 11.75 -17.20
CA LEU A 91 -5.91 12.03 -18.62
C LEU A 91 -6.99 11.11 -19.16
N GLU A 92 -6.88 9.83 -18.93
CA GLU A 92 -7.80 8.80 -19.42
C GLU A 92 -9.20 8.91 -18.80
N ALA A 93 -9.29 9.37 -17.52
CA ALA A 93 -10.57 9.71 -16.91
C ALA A 93 -11.25 10.87 -17.65
N SER A 94 -10.48 11.91 -18.01
CA SER A 94 -10.98 13.06 -18.77
C SER A 94 -11.41 12.69 -20.18
N ASP A 95 -10.68 11.77 -20.82
CA ASP A 95 -10.89 11.38 -22.21
C ASP A 95 -11.87 10.20 -22.36
N GLY A 96 -12.32 9.60 -21.24
CA GLY A 96 -13.21 8.44 -21.22
C GLY A 96 -12.54 7.15 -21.72
N THR A 97 -11.23 7.04 -21.59
CA THR A 97 -10.41 5.90 -22.08
C THR A 97 -9.77 5.07 -20.97
N LEU A 98 -10.23 5.22 -19.72
CA LEU A 98 -9.72 4.44 -18.58
C LEU A 98 -9.67 2.95 -18.88
N PRO A 99 -8.64 2.22 -18.38
CA PRO A 99 -8.62 0.78 -18.38
C PRO A 99 -9.88 0.20 -17.73
N GLN A 100 -10.28 -1.01 -18.08
CA GLN A 100 -11.46 -1.65 -17.50
C GLN A 100 -11.31 -1.84 -16.00
N VAL A 101 -10.14 -2.23 -15.56
CA VAL A 101 -9.76 -2.42 -14.16
C VAL A 101 -8.49 -1.61 -13.90
N PHE A 102 -8.37 -0.93 -12.79
CA PHE A 102 -7.15 -0.19 -12.48
C PHE A 102 -6.98 0.05 -10.99
N TRP A 103 -5.72 0.04 -10.57
CA TRP A 103 -5.32 0.56 -9.28
C TRP A 103 -5.48 2.08 -9.27
N VAL A 104 -5.98 2.63 -8.18
CA VAL A 104 -6.12 4.08 -8.03
C VAL A 104 -5.63 4.52 -6.67
N GLU A 105 -4.81 5.55 -6.63
CA GLU A 105 -4.33 6.12 -5.38
C GLU A 105 -5.48 6.72 -4.57
N GLY A 106 -5.48 6.47 -3.25
CA GLY A 106 -6.59 6.85 -2.38
C GLY A 106 -6.95 8.34 -2.42
N SER A 107 -5.95 9.21 -2.65
CA SER A 107 -6.15 10.65 -2.79
C SER A 107 -6.93 11.07 -4.06
N TYR A 108 -7.00 10.21 -5.09
CA TYR A 108 -7.69 10.52 -6.35
C TYR A 108 -9.01 9.80 -6.51
N VAL A 109 -9.28 8.78 -5.70
CA VAL A 109 -10.47 7.95 -5.88
C VAL A 109 -11.76 8.75 -5.64
N THR A 110 -11.75 9.69 -4.71
CA THR A 110 -12.90 10.57 -4.43
C THR A 110 -13.22 11.41 -5.65
N ASP A 111 -12.23 12.07 -6.26
CA ASP A 111 -12.41 12.90 -7.45
C ASP A 111 -12.98 12.06 -8.62
N PHE A 112 -12.50 10.82 -8.78
CA PHE A 112 -12.98 9.91 -9.82
C PHE A 112 -14.41 9.44 -9.55
N ASN A 113 -14.75 9.16 -8.28
CA ASN A 113 -16.12 8.79 -7.91
C ASN A 113 -17.10 9.95 -8.16
N GLU A 114 -16.73 11.17 -7.74
CA GLU A 114 -17.56 12.37 -7.94
C GLU A 114 -17.75 12.73 -9.43
N SER A 115 -16.74 12.47 -10.27
CA SER A 115 -16.86 12.69 -11.71
C SER A 115 -17.66 11.60 -12.44
N GLY A 116 -18.08 10.54 -11.76
CA GLY A 116 -18.92 9.47 -12.30
C GLY A 116 -18.21 8.53 -13.29
N VAL A 117 -16.88 8.51 -13.28
CA VAL A 117 -16.09 7.64 -14.18
C VAL A 117 -15.88 6.24 -13.62
N LEU A 118 -16.30 5.97 -12.36
CA LEU A 118 -16.21 4.68 -11.70
C LEU A 118 -17.52 3.91 -11.75
N LEU A 119 -17.45 2.59 -11.92
CA LEU A 119 -18.58 1.69 -11.86
C LEU A 119 -18.93 1.39 -10.39
N ASP A 120 -20.22 1.51 -10.03
CA ASP A 120 -20.71 1.02 -8.73
C ASP A 120 -20.66 -0.53 -8.70
N LEU A 121 -19.82 -1.06 -7.83
CA LEU A 121 -19.59 -2.50 -7.69
C LEU A 121 -20.58 -3.21 -6.75
N LYS A 122 -21.63 -2.55 -6.27
CA LYS A 122 -22.68 -3.18 -5.45
C LYS A 122 -23.32 -4.39 -6.12
N ASP A 123 -23.64 -4.26 -7.42
CA ASP A 123 -24.23 -5.37 -8.17
C ASP A 123 -23.26 -6.54 -8.33
N PHE A 124 -21.97 -6.26 -8.53
CA PHE A 124 -20.94 -7.29 -8.53
C PHE A 124 -20.90 -8.05 -7.19
N LEU A 125 -20.87 -7.35 -6.06
CA LEU A 125 -20.85 -7.95 -4.72
C LEU A 125 -22.14 -8.72 -4.42
N LYS A 126 -23.30 -8.22 -4.87
CA LYS A 126 -24.60 -8.90 -4.72
C LYS A 126 -24.64 -10.21 -5.51
N GLN A 127 -24.09 -10.24 -6.72
CA GLN A 127 -24.00 -11.43 -7.57
C GLN A 127 -22.93 -12.42 -7.09
N ASN A 128 -21.95 -11.96 -6.30
CA ASN A 128 -20.83 -12.76 -5.80
C ASN A 128 -20.74 -12.72 -4.25
N PRO A 129 -21.74 -13.30 -3.53
CA PRO A 129 -21.80 -13.24 -2.06
C PRO A 129 -20.58 -13.90 -1.38
N ASN A 130 -19.94 -14.87 -2.03
CA ASN A 130 -18.71 -15.49 -1.52
C ASN A 130 -17.52 -14.53 -1.55
N VAL A 131 -17.43 -13.68 -2.58
CA VAL A 131 -16.41 -12.60 -2.63
C VAL A 131 -16.65 -11.62 -1.49
N LYS A 132 -17.87 -11.14 -1.31
CA LYS A 132 -18.23 -10.24 -0.22
C LYS A 132 -17.90 -10.84 1.15
N LYS A 133 -18.21 -12.13 1.34
CA LYS A 133 -17.86 -12.83 2.59
C LYS A 133 -16.35 -12.92 2.80
N ALA A 134 -15.58 -13.20 1.74
CA ALA A 134 -14.13 -13.32 1.82
C ALA A 134 -13.44 -11.97 2.07
N LEU A 135 -13.99 -10.85 1.57
CA LEU A 135 -13.52 -9.50 1.86
C LEU A 135 -13.71 -9.11 3.33
N ASN A 136 -14.62 -9.76 4.04
CA ASN A 136 -14.81 -9.66 5.50
C ASN A 136 -14.97 -8.21 6.01
N GLY A 137 -15.63 -7.35 5.23
CA GLY A 137 -15.92 -5.97 5.59
C GLY A 137 -14.87 -4.95 5.13
N SER A 138 -13.72 -5.38 4.62
CA SER A 138 -12.67 -4.48 4.10
C SER A 138 -13.12 -3.65 2.90
N GLU A 139 -14.14 -4.11 2.17
CA GLU A 139 -14.75 -3.37 1.07
C GLU A 139 -15.37 -2.04 1.49
N LYS A 140 -15.76 -1.92 2.76
CA LYS A 140 -16.40 -0.71 3.30
C LYS A 140 -15.49 0.53 3.26
N ALA A 141 -14.17 0.34 3.25
CA ALA A 141 -13.21 1.43 3.09
C ALA A 141 -13.35 2.18 1.76
N PHE A 142 -14.02 1.58 0.76
CA PHE A 142 -14.20 2.12 -0.58
C PHE A 142 -15.67 2.30 -0.94
N GLN A 143 -16.45 2.69 0.05
CA GLN A 143 -17.86 3.04 -0.08
C GLN A 143 -18.06 4.48 0.36
N ASP A 144 -18.77 5.28 -0.45
CA ASP A 144 -19.13 6.65 -0.07
C ASP A 144 -20.37 6.70 0.85
N ASP A 145 -20.68 7.88 1.37
CA ASP A 145 -21.82 8.12 2.27
C ASP A 145 -23.18 7.83 1.61
N SER A 146 -23.27 7.89 0.28
CA SER A 146 -24.47 7.50 -0.49
C SER A 146 -24.57 5.98 -0.65
N GLY A 147 -23.52 5.29 -0.25
CA GLY A 147 -23.36 3.84 -0.30
C GLY A 147 -22.88 3.33 -1.67
N VAL A 148 -22.39 4.15 -2.59
CA VAL A 148 -21.75 3.70 -3.84
C VAL A 148 -20.47 2.94 -3.51
N GLN A 149 -20.30 1.73 -4.05
CA GLN A 149 -19.08 0.93 -3.91
C GLN A 149 -18.13 1.25 -5.08
N TYR A 150 -17.30 2.28 -4.91
CA TYR A 150 -16.44 2.81 -5.98
C TYR A 150 -15.14 2.04 -6.20
N GLY A 151 -14.83 1.06 -5.38
CA GLY A 151 -13.67 0.21 -5.52
C GLY A 151 -13.70 -0.98 -4.57
N LEU A 152 -12.73 -1.87 -4.70
CA LEU A 152 -12.49 -3.00 -3.80
C LEU A 152 -11.01 -3.04 -3.40
N PRO A 153 -10.66 -3.54 -2.21
CA PRO A 153 -9.27 -3.58 -1.78
C PRO A 153 -8.37 -4.30 -2.80
N TYR A 154 -7.25 -3.70 -3.17
CA TYR A 154 -6.24 -4.37 -4.01
C TYR A 154 -5.58 -5.53 -3.25
N GLN A 155 -5.15 -5.25 -2.02
CA GLN A 155 -4.53 -6.21 -1.09
C GLN A 155 -4.79 -5.74 0.35
N SER A 156 -4.39 -6.53 1.34
CA SER A 156 -4.27 -6.03 2.71
C SER A 156 -2.87 -5.46 2.90
N ASN A 157 -2.76 -4.27 3.49
CA ASN A 157 -1.50 -3.73 3.97
C ASN A 157 -1.33 -4.11 5.44
N VAL A 158 -0.26 -4.81 5.75
CA VAL A 158 0.17 -5.08 7.11
C VAL A 158 1.44 -4.28 7.35
N GLN A 159 1.43 -3.40 8.34
CA GLN A 159 2.52 -2.45 8.63
C GLN A 159 2.90 -2.54 10.09
N GLY A 160 4.19 -2.39 10.40
CA GLY A 160 4.67 -2.39 11.77
C GLY A 160 6.19 -2.24 11.82
N ILE A 161 6.78 -2.76 12.88
CA ILE A 161 8.21 -2.68 13.12
C ILE A 161 8.83 -4.07 12.95
N PHE A 162 9.73 -4.22 11.99
CA PHE A 162 10.60 -5.39 11.90
C PHE A 162 11.83 -5.22 12.79
N TYR A 163 12.32 -6.32 13.35
CA TYR A 163 13.52 -6.29 14.18
C TYR A 163 14.45 -7.46 13.88
N ASN A 164 15.75 -7.23 14.05
CA ASN A 164 16.80 -8.22 13.85
C ASN A 164 17.13 -8.90 15.20
N LYS A 165 16.68 -10.14 15.38
CA LYS A 165 16.89 -10.97 16.60
C LYS A 165 18.36 -11.07 17.00
N GLU A 166 19.27 -11.25 16.02
CA GLU A 166 20.70 -11.36 16.29
C GLU A 166 21.28 -10.12 16.95
N LEU A 167 20.80 -8.92 16.56
CA LEU A 167 21.26 -7.66 17.16
C LEU A 167 20.68 -7.46 18.56
N PHE A 168 19.46 -7.88 18.80
CA PHE A 168 18.86 -7.90 20.15
C PHE A 168 19.62 -8.84 21.07
N ASP A 169 19.91 -10.08 20.62
CA ASP A 169 20.68 -11.06 21.38
C ASP A 169 22.08 -10.54 21.74
N LYS A 170 22.79 -9.96 20.78
CA LYS A 170 24.11 -9.35 21.00
C LYS A 170 24.11 -8.20 21.97
N ALA A 171 23.03 -7.43 22.02
CA ALA A 171 22.85 -6.32 22.95
C ALA A 171 22.30 -6.76 24.32
N GLY A 172 21.94 -8.03 24.48
CA GLY A 172 21.28 -8.53 25.70
C GLY A 172 19.92 -7.89 25.96
N VAL A 173 19.16 -7.61 24.88
CA VAL A 173 17.83 -7.02 24.91
C VAL A 173 16.80 -8.10 24.62
N GLU A 174 15.78 -8.20 25.46
CA GLU A 174 14.64 -9.09 25.19
C GLU A 174 13.87 -8.61 23.94
N TYR A 175 13.29 -9.57 23.22
CA TYR A 175 12.47 -9.23 22.05
C TYR A 175 11.20 -8.49 22.47
N PRO A 176 10.76 -7.48 21.71
CA PRO A 176 9.50 -6.82 21.98
C PRO A 176 8.32 -7.78 21.76
N ASN A 177 7.24 -7.56 22.50
CA ASN A 177 5.99 -8.29 22.40
C ASN A 177 4.80 -7.33 22.55
N ASP A 178 3.57 -7.85 22.48
CA ASP A 178 2.35 -7.03 22.49
C ASP A 178 2.10 -6.26 23.79
N ASP A 179 2.70 -6.71 24.91
CA ASP A 179 2.61 -6.02 26.21
C ASP A 179 3.71 -4.98 26.41
N THR A 180 4.68 -4.91 25.49
CA THR A 180 5.80 -3.95 25.58
C THR A 180 5.27 -2.52 25.58
N THR A 181 5.53 -1.81 26.65
CA THR A 181 5.11 -0.41 26.83
C THR A 181 6.11 0.55 26.18
N TYR A 182 5.69 1.80 25.94
CA TYR A 182 6.58 2.85 25.43
C TYR A 182 7.81 3.05 26.32
N ASP A 183 7.67 3.01 27.65
CA ASP A 183 8.80 3.21 28.57
C ASP A 183 9.80 2.05 28.49
N GLU A 184 9.33 0.81 28.33
CA GLU A 184 10.19 -0.35 28.09
C GLU A 184 10.86 -0.27 26.70
N PHE A 185 10.14 0.22 25.70
CA PHE A 185 10.73 0.45 24.38
C PHE A 185 11.87 1.48 24.42
N ILE A 186 11.72 2.58 25.16
CA ILE A 186 12.83 3.54 25.39
C ILE A 186 14.04 2.85 26.05
N GLN A 187 13.82 1.96 27.02
CA GLN A 187 14.92 1.19 27.64
C GLN A 187 15.61 0.23 26.66
N MET A 188 14.84 -0.37 25.72
CA MET A 188 15.42 -1.18 24.63
C MET A 188 16.27 -0.31 23.70
N VAL A 189 15.78 0.88 23.33
CA VAL A 189 16.53 1.87 22.54
C VAL A 189 17.85 2.23 23.19
N ASP A 190 17.85 2.52 24.50
CA ASP A 190 19.06 2.86 25.24
C ASP A 190 20.08 1.71 25.24
N LYS A 191 19.63 0.47 25.44
CA LYS A 191 20.52 -0.71 25.44
C LYS A 191 21.09 -1.00 24.04
N LEU A 192 20.26 -0.95 23.00
CA LEU A 192 20.71 -1.14 21.62
C LEU A 192 21.73 -0.08 21.23
N LYS A 193 21.47 1.19 21.56
CA LYS A 193 22.42 2.29 21.34
C LYS A 193 23.74 2.08 22.09
N ALA A 194 23.67 1.64 23.34
CA ALA A 194 24.87 1.37 24.15
C ALA A 194 25.71 0.22 23.56
N SER A 195 25.11 -0.71 22.80
CA SER A 195 25.82 -1.77 22.07
C SER A 195 26.45 -1.30 20.76
N GLY A 196 26.27 -0.04 20.38
CA GLY A 196 26.83 0.56 19.16
C GLY A 196 25.99 0.33 17.90
N VAL A 197 24.72 -0.11 18.05
CA VAL A 197 23.79 -0.37 16.96
C VAL A 197 22.79 0.78 16.87
N THR A 198 22.44 1.22 15.66
CA THR A 198 21.32 2.14 15.45
C THR A 198 20.02 1.43 15.88
N PRO A 199 19.27 1.94 16.87
CA PRO A 199 18.09 1.22 17.35
C PRO A 199 16.99 1.07 16.31
N LEU A 200 16.61 2.17 15.63
CA LEU A 200 15.54 2.19 14.62
C LEU A 200 16.02 3.00 13.40
N ALA A 201 16.22 2.34 12.27
CA ALA A 201 16.53 3.02 11.03
C ALA A 201 15.31 3.77 10.50
N ILE A 202 15.51 4.99 10.07
CA ILE A 202 14.51 5.82 9.40
C ILE A 202 15.21 6.78 8.45
N GLY A 203 14.61 7.03 7.28
CA GLY A 203 15.04 8.04 6.32
C GLY A 203 13.96 9.06 6.12
N SER A 204 14.24 10.32 6.37
CA SER A 204 13.26 11.41 6.34
C SER A 204 13.54 12.48 5.28
N LYS A 205 14.50 12.23 4.37
CA LYS A 205 14.80 13.14 3.25
C LYS A 205 13.60 13.28 2.31
N ASN A 206 12.88 12.19 2.10
CA ASN A 206 11.64 12.16 1.32
C ASN A 206 10.49 11.79 2.27
N SER A 207 9.77 12.81 2.77
CA SER A 207 8.84 12.66 3.88
C SER A 207 7.64 11.75 3.61
N SER A 208 7.31 11.46 2.34
CA SER A 208 6.13 10.63 2.03
C SER A 208 6.30 9.13 2.33
N PHE A 209 7.49 8.66 2.70
CA PHE A 209 7.81 7.22 2.71
C PHE A 209 8.18 6.63 4.08
N ALA A 210 8.14 7.31 5.18
CA ALA A 210 8.78 6.77 6.37
C ALA A 210 7.97 6.92 7.65
N MET A 211 6.65 6.78 7.60
CA MET A 211 5.83 6.93 8.80
C MET A 211 4.97 5.70 9.14
N TRP A 212 5.12 4.58 8.44
CA TRP A 212 4.23 3.43 8.61
C TRP A 212 4.21 2.87 10.03
N GLU A 213 5.34 2.85 10.72
CA GLU A 213 5.41 2.47 12.14
C GLU A 213 4.60 3.38 13.06
N PHE A 214 4.41 4.65 12.67
CA PHE A 214 3.67 5.63 13.46
C PHE A 214 2.17 5.64 13.20
N ASN A 215 1.68 5.04 12.13
CA ASN A 215 0.25 4.91 11.88
C ASN A 215 -0.47 4.24 13.06
N LEU A 216 0.09 3.13 13.57
CA LEU A 216 -0.49 2.46 14.71
C LEU A 216 -0.40 3.30 16.00
N TRP A 217 0.66 4.10 16.16
CA TRP A 217 0.77 5.01 17.31
C TRP A 217 -0.34 6.06 17.29
N LEU A 218 -0.60 6.65 16.12
CA LEU A 218 -1.71 7.60 15.95
C LEU A 218 -3.07 6.95 16.24
N ALA A 219 -3.29 5.72 15.74
CA ALA A 219 -4.50 4.96 16.03
C ALA A 219 -4.65 4.69 17.54
N ARG A 220 -3.59 4.26 18.22
CA ARG A 220 -3.56 4.03 19.67
C ARG A 220 -3.68 5.31 20.52
N TYR A 221 -3.67 6.49 19.89
CA TYR A 221 -4.04 7.78 20.49
C TYR A 221 -5.38 8.33 19.99
N GLY A 222 -6.25 7.46 19.43
CA GLY A 222 -7.63 7.79 19.08
C GLY A 222 -7.78 8.58 17.78
N TRP A 223 -6.83 8.46 16.85
CA TRP A 223 -6.96 9.08 15.53
C TRP A 223 -8.25 8.64 14.84
N SER A 224 -8.50 7.33 14.76
CA SER A 224 -9.67 6.78 14.07
C SER A 224 -11.00 7.26 14.67
N ASP A 225 -11.04 7.50 15.98
CA ASP A 225 -12.23 7.97 16.68
C ASP A 225 -12.49 9.46 16.49
N SER A 226 -11.43 10.25 16.22
CA SER A 226 -11.48 11.71 16.19
C SER A 226 -11.45 12.31 14.79
N VAL A 227 -10.90 11.60 13.80
CA VAL A 227 -10.61 12.17 12.47
C VAL A 227 -11.85 12.71 11.77
N GLN A 228 -12.99 12.04 11.83
CA GLN A 228 -14.23 12.53 11.22
C GLN A 228 -14.75 13.82 11.87
N ASP A 229 -14.67 13.91 13.20
CA ASP A 229 -15.04 15.15 13.92
C ASP A 229 -14.06 16.28 13.62
N ILE A 230 -12.79 16.00 13.39
CA ILE A 230 -11.79 16.97 12.95
C ILE A 230 -12.10 17.46 11.53
N LEU A 231 -12.34 16.56 10.59
CA LEU A 231 -12.68 16.89 9.20
C LEU A 231 -13.98 17.71 9.12
N ASN A 232 -14.94 17.42 10.00
CA ASN A 232 -16.19 18.16 10.11
C ASN A 232 -16.08 19.46 10.92
N GLY A 233 -14.89 19.82 11.40
CA GLY A 233 -14.64 21.08 12.15
C GLY A 233 -15.14 21.09 13.59
N LYS A 234 -15.53 19.94 14.16
CA LYS A 234 -15.95 19.82 15.56
C LYS A 234 -14.77 19.71 16.53
N GLN A 235 -13.64 19.21 16.05
CA GLN A 235 -12.39 19.09 16.78
C GLN A 235 -11.24 19.62 15.92
N LYS A 236 -10.02 19.62 16.48
CA LYS A 236 -8.77 20.00 15.80
C LYS A 236 -7.76 18.87 15.88
N PHE A 237 -6.81 18.83 14.92
CA PHE A 237 -5.62 17.97 15.05
C PHE A 237 -4.80 18.36 16.28
N ASN A 238 -4.67 19.65 16.56
CA ASN A 238 -4.00 20.13 17.78
C ASN A 238 -4.89 19.93 19.02
N ASN A 239 -5.12 18.66 19.38
CA ASN A 239 -5.84 18.22 20.58
C ASN A 239 -4.89 17.47 21.55
N PRO A 240 -5.27 17.34 22.85
CA PRO A 240 -4.37 16.76 23.86
C PRO A 240 -3.89 15.33 23.56
N GLU A 241 -4.71 14.47 22.93
CA GLU A 241 -4.35 13.08 22.68
C GLU A 241 -3.32 12.99 21.52
N LEU A 242 -3.54 13.68 20.41
CA LEU A 242 -2.59 13.71 19.31
C LEU A 242 -1.28 14.44 19.70
N VAL A 243 -1.36 15.47 20.56
CA VAL A 243 -0.15 16.10 21.13
C VAL A 243 0.69 15.07 21.90
N LYS A 244 0.07 14.15 22.68
CA LYS A 244 0.81 13.07 23.35
C LYS A 244 1.47 12.12 22.33
N ALA A 245 0.75 11.70 21.27
CA ALA A 245 1.31 10.84 20.22
C ALA A 245 2.59 11.45 19.63
N PHE A 246 2.52 12.71 19.18
CA PHE A 246 3.66 13.41 18.63
C PHE A 246 4.78 13.64 19.67
N SER A 247 4.43 13.81 20.94
CA SER A 247 5.42 13.92 22.04
C SER A 247 6.17 12.60 22.28
N LYS A 248 5.51 11.44 22.11
CA LYS A 248 6.17 10.13 22.18
C LYS A 248 7.17 9.95 21.03
N ILE A 249 6.80 10.36 19.81
CA ILE A 249 7.70 10.31 18.64
C ILE A 249 8.90 11.24 18.87
N GLN A 250 8.68 12.45 19.40
CA GLN A 250 9.76 13.34 19.81
C GLN A 250 10.66 12.71 20.90
N GLY A 251 10.05 11.99 21.84
CA GLY A 251 10.76 11.27 22.89
C GLY A 251 11.73 10.22 22.35
N LEU A 252 11.32 9.46 21.32
CA LEU A 252 12.22 8.51 20.62
C LEU A 252 13.43 9.22 20.02
N SER A 253 13.22 10.34 19.35
CA SER A 253 14.32 11.13 18.77
C SER A 253 15.27 11.63 19.85
N LYS A 254 14.73 12.12 20.98
CA LYS A 254 15.55 12.58 22.12
C LYS A 254 16.33 11.44 22.79
N ALA A 255 15.80 10.23 22.80
CA ALA A 255 16.49 9.02 23.25
C ALA A 255 17.63 8.59 22.30
N GLY A 256 17.64 9.13 21.07
CA GLY A 256 18.62 8.78 20.04
C GLY A 256 18.30 7.46 19.35
N ALA A 257 17.01 7.17 19.16
CA ALA A 257 16.55 5.96 18.49
C ALA A 257 16.96 5.94 17.02
N PHE A 258 17.02 7.11 16.37
CA PHE A 258 17.23 7.27 14.95
C PHE A 258 18.68 7.56 14.56
N PRO A 259 19.10 7.28 13.32
CA PRO A 259 20.42 7.63 12.84
C PRO A 259 20.58 9.17 12.78
N GLU A 260 21.78 9.68 13.11
CA GLU A 260 22.06 11.11 13.12
C GLU A 260 21.83 11.79 11.76
N ASN A 261 22.02 11.04 10.68
CA ASN A 261 21.84 11.51 9.29
C ASN A 261 20.44 11.25 8.73
N MET A 262 19.42 10.95 9.54
CA MET A 262 18.07 10.59 9.08
C MET A 262 17.47 11.62 8.11
N SER A 263 17.77 12.91 8.28
CA SER A 263 17.26 14.00 7.42
C SER A 263 17.89 14.06 6.01
N THR A 264 18.95 13.30 5.77
CA THR A 264 19.69 13.30 4.50
C THR A 264 19.61 11.97 3.74
N ILE A 265 19.10 10.92 4.37
CA ILE A 265 18.92 9.60 3.77
C ILE A 265 17.45 9.36 3.42
N GLU A 266 17.24 8.57 2.41
CA GLU A 266 15.92 8.14 1.94
C GLU A 266 15.49 6.82 2.60
N TYR A 267 14.23 6.43 2.41
CA TYR A 267 13.68 5.18 2.92
C TYR A 267 14.54 3.96 2.56
N PHE A 268 14.93 3.83 1.29
CA PHE A 268 15.73 2.67 0.85
C PHE A 268 17.14 2.65 1.43
N ASP A 269 17.72 3.80 1.75
CA ASP A 269 19.01 3.87 2.45
C ASP A 269 18.86 3.39 3.89
N ALA A 270 17.77 3.79 4.57
CA ALA A 270 17.46 3.33 5.92
C ALA A 270 17.16 1.83 5.94
N LYS A 271 16.38 1.34 4.98
CA LYS A 271 16.12 -0.09 4.78
C LYS A 271 17.41 -0.88 4.61
N GLN A 272 18.34 -0.39 3.80
CA GLN A 272 19.64 -1.04 3.62
C GLN A 272 20.45 -1.11 4.93
N GLN A 273 20.33 -0.12 5.83
CA GLN A 273 20.98 -0.21 7.14
C GLN A 273 20.41 -1.38 7.96
N PHE A 274 19.10 -1.59 7.91
CA PHE A 274 18.46 -2.73 8.56
C PHE A 274 18.84 -4.06 7.90
N ASP A 275 18.73 -4.17 6.59
CA ASP A 275 19.07 -5.35 5.78
C ASP A 275 20.51 -5.85 6.01
N THR A 276 21.43 -4.91 6.26
CA THR A 276 22.86 -5.21 6.48
C THR A 276 23.24 -5.33 7.95
N GLY A 277 22.28 -5.31 8.88
CA GLY A 277 22.52 -5.46 10.31
C GLY A 277 23.22 -4.26 10.96
N LYS A 278 23.09 -3.05 10.41
CA LYS A 278 23.57 -1.79 11.00
C LYS A 278 22.53 -1.14 11.90
N ALA A 279 21.26 -1.49 11.71
CA ALA A 279 20.16 -1.06 12.54
C ALA A 279 19.39 -2.27 13.07
N ALA A 280 18.91 -2.16 14.32
CA ALA A 280 18.22 -3.24 14.98
C ALA A 280 16.75 -3.37 14.60
N MET A 281 16.11 -2.27 14.22
CA MET A 281 14.70 -2.19 13.86
C MET A 281 14.48 -1.31 12.63
N PHE A 282 13.36 -1.54 11.94
CA PHE A 282 12.92 -0.76 10.79
C PHE A 282 11.40 -0.81 10.63
N GLY A 283 10.77 0.35 10.47
CA GLY A 283 9.35 0.46 10.16
C GLY A 283 9.07 0.18 8.70
N SER A 284 8.23 -0.81 8.41
CA SER A 284 7.87 -1.20 7.05
C SER A 284 6.58 -2.03 7.03
N GLY A 285 6.31 -2.65 5.89
CA GLY A 285 5.19 -3.54 5.68
C GLY A 285 5.55 -4.76 4.83
N GLN A 286 4.53 -5.49 4.43
CA GLN A 286 4.67 -6.75 3.67
C GLN A 286 5.47 -6.62 2.37
N TRP A 287 5.52 -5.44 1.75
CA TRP A 287 6.22 -5.20 0.48
C TRP A 287 7.73 -5.42 0.54
N ASP A 288 8.32 -5.39 1.73
CA ASP A 288 9.75 -5.65 1.93
C ASP A 288 10.05 -7.07 2.42
N CYS A 289 9.03 -7.88 2.73
CA CYS A 289 9.21 -9.23 3.31
C CYS A 289 10.12 -10.13 2.50
N ALA A 290 9.94 -10.16 1.18
CA ALA A 290 10.77 -11.02 0.31
C ALA A 290 12.26 -10.68 0.39
N GLU A 291 12.60 -9.38 0.54
CA GLU A 291 13.98 -8.93 0.66
C GLU A 291 14.51 -9.16 2.09
N PHE A 292 13.69 -8.94 3.10
CA PHE A 292 14.05 -9.26 4.50
C PHE A 292 14.32 -10.75 4.68
N ASP A 293 13.49 -11.63 4.13
CA ASP A 293 13.70 -13.08 4.19
C ASP A 293 14.99 -13.49 3.52
N LYS A 294 15.33 -12.87 2.38
CA LYS A 294 16.59 -13.11 1.67
C LYS A 294 17.82 -12.68 2.47
N ASN A 295 17.76 -11.53 3.13
CA ASN A 295 18.91 -10.91 3.79
C ASN A 295 19.10 -11.36 5.24
N LEU A 296 18.01 -11.58 5.96
CA LEU A 296 17.99 -11.86 7.40
C LEU A 296 17.54 -13.29 7.73
N GLY A 297 16.72 -13.91 6.87
CA GLY A 297 16.20 -15.25 7.10
C GLY A 297 15.43 -15.35 8.43
N ASP A 298 15.69 -16.40 9.21
CA ASP A 298 15.03 -16.67 10.49
C ASP A 298 15.38 -15.70 11.64
N LYS A 299 16.34 -14.80 11.38
CA LYS A 299 16.71 -13.74 12.34
C LYS A 299 15.73 -12.60 12.40
N ILE A 300 14.76 -12.54 11.47
CA ILE A 300 13.76 -11.48 11.47
C ILE A 300 12.65 -11.75 12.47
N GLY A 301 12.17 -10.70 13.12
CA GLY A 301 10.94 -10.69 13.89
C GLY A 301 10.08 -9.52 13.48
N PHE A 302 8.81 -9.54 13.87
CA PHE A 302 7.84 -8.48 13.62
C PHE A 302 7.14 -8.09 14.92
N TRP A 303 6.80 -6.83 15.06
CA TRP A 303 6.15 -6.27 16.23
C TRP A 303 5.29 -5.06 15.86
N TRP A 304 4.14 -4.94 16.47
CA TRP A 304 3.20 -3.84 16.19
C TRP A 304 3.68 -2.47 16.67
N GLY A 305 4.57 -2.43 17.62
CA GLY A 305 4.98 -1.20 18.32
C GLY A 305 4.42 -1.11 19.74
N PRO A 306 4.86 -0.13 20.54
CA PRO A 306 4.57 -0.04 21.96
C PRO A 306 3.11 0.27 22.28
N THR A 307 2.68 -0.14 23.46
CA THR A 307 1.45 0.32 24.10
C THR A 307 1.69 1.59 24.92
N PHE A 308 0.66 2.42 25.08
CA PHE A 308 0.74 3.73 25.72
C PHE A 308 -0.20 3.82 26.91
N LYS A 309 0.35 3.81 28.14
CA LYS A 309 -0.42 3.87 29.39
C LYS A 309 -1.16 5.21 29.60
N ASP A 310 -0.73 6.26 28.93
CA ASP A 310 -1.30 7.61 29.03
C ASP A 310 -2.34 7.94 27.96
N SER A 311 -2.63 6.99 27.05
CA SER A 311 -3.73 7.08 26.10
C SER A 311 -5.02 6.48 26.68
N LYS A 312 -6.16 7.03 26.22
CA LYS A 312 -7.51 6.51 26.55
C LYS A 312 -8.05 5.58 25.46
N ALA A 313 -7.44 5.60 24.28
CA ALA A 313 -7.84 4.77 23.15
C ALA A 313 -7.45 3.30 23.36
N ASP A 314 -8.08 2.42 22.61
CA ASP A 314 -7.75 0.99 22.64
C ASP A 314 -6.28 0.78 22.23
N GLN A 315 -5.60 -0.06 22.97
CA GLN A 315 -4.21 -0.44 22.72
C GLN A 315 -4.08 -1.76 21.99
N LYS A 316 -5.17 -2.56 21.92
CA LYS A 316 -5.23 -3.84 21.24
C LYS A 316 -5.64 -3.65 19.78
N LEU A 317 -4.86 -2.83 19.10
CA LEU A 317 -5.02 -2.56 17.67
C LEU A 317 -3.84 -3.13 16.91
N ASP A 318 -4.12 -3.67 15.72
CA ASP A 318 -3.14 -3.98 14.69
C ASP A 318 -3.17 -2.94 13.55
N MET A 319 -2.32 -3.11 12.54
CA MET A 319 -2.33 -2.26 11.35
C MET A 319 -2.42 -3.15 10.09
N LYS A 320 -3.44 -4.01 10.06
CA LYS A 320 -3.88 -4.68 8.85
C LYS A 320 -5.04 -3.90 8.23
N VAL A 321 -4.73 -3.08 7.26
CA VAL A 321 -5.71 -2.20 6.61
C VAL A 321 -5.85 -2.53 5.12
N PRO A 322 -6.99 -2.20 4.49
CA PRO A 322 -7.07 -2.26 3.03
C PRO A 322 -6.03 -1.35 2.39
N SER A 323 -5.35 -1.85 1.35
CA SER A 323 -4.52 -0.99 0.51
C SER A 323 -5.39 -0.11 -0.40
N ALA A 324 -4.75 0.77 -1.18
CA ALA A 324 -5.42 1.52 -2.24
C ALA A 324 -6.31 0.60 -3.11
N PRO A 325 -7.46 1.07 -3.62
CA PRO A 325 -8.42 0.19 -4.26
C PRO A 325 -8.06 -0.19 -5.69
N ILE A 326 -8.62 -1.32 -6.11
CA ILE A 326 -8.92 -1.60 -7.51
C ILE A 326 -10.28 -0.95 -7.80
N ALA A 327 -10.32 -0.09 -8.82
CA ALA A 327 -11.54 0.48 -9.37
C ALA A 327 -11.85 -0.10 -10.74
N VAL A 328 -13.10 0.08 -11.18
CA VAL A 328 -13.59 -0.34 -12.50
C VAL A 328 -14.14 0.86 -13.23
N SER A 329 -13.78 1.04 -14.49
CA SER A 329 -14.32 2.11 -15.33
C SER A 329 -15.82 1.97 -15.54
N ALA A 330 -16.57 3.07 -15.45
CA ALA A 330 -18.01 3.11 -15.73
C ALA A 330 -18.33 2.60 -17.15
N SER A 331 -17.42 2.81 -18.12
CA SER A 331 -17.56 2.36 -19.50
C SER A 331 -17.68 0.84 -19.67
N VAL A 332 -17.28 0.06 -18.65
CA VAL A 332 -17.45 -1.40 -18.64
C VAL A 332 -18.93 -1.80 -18.76
N SER A 333 -19.85 -0.97 -18.28
CA SER A 333 -21.30 -1.22 -18.40
C SER A 333 -21.84 -1.09 -19.82
N ASP A 334 -21.12 -0.45 -20.74
CA ASP A 334 -21.58 -0.19 -22.11
C ASP A 334 -21.49 -1.43 -23.02
N ASN A 335 -20.72 -2.46 -22.59
CA ASN A 335 -20.50 -3.67 -23.37
C ASN A 335 -20.54 -4.93 -22.48
N GLU A 336 -21.53 -5.81 -22.75
CA GLU A 336 -21.73 -7.02 -21.96
C GLU A 336 -20.55 -8.00 -22.00
N ASP A 337 -19.82 -8.14 -23.13
CA ASP A 337 -18.64 -9.01 -23.20
C ASP A 337 -17.52 -8.49 -22.30
N ILE A 338 -17.28 -7.17 -22.31
CA ILE A 338 -16.31 -6.49 -21.46
C ILE A 338 -16.70 -6.62 -19.99
N LYS A 339 -17.97 -6.38 -19.66
CA LYS A 339 -18.51 -6.51 -18.30
C LYS A 339 -18.35 -7.94 -17.76
N ASN A 340 -18.71 -8.94 -18.58
CA ASN A 340 -18.54 -10.34 -18.20
C ASN A 340 -17.08 -10.73 -17.99
N ALA A 341 -16.15 -10.26 -18.83
CA ALA A 341 -14.72 -10.47 -18.68
C ALA A 341 -14.19 -9.80 -17.39
N THR A 342 -14.59 -8.56 -17.14
CA THR A 342 -14.20 -7.79 -15.95
C THR A 342 -14.71 -8.46 -14.66
N TYR A 343 -15.98 -8.86 -14.62
CA TYR A 343 -16.56 -9.54 -13.46
C TYR A 343 -15.96 -10.94 -13.23
N ALA A 344 -15.63 -11.66 -14.31
CA ALA A 344 -14.91 -12.94 -14.21
C ALA A 344 -13.53 -12.74 -13.61
N PHE A 345 -12.80 -11.71 -14.02
CA PHE A 345 -11.49 -11.38 -13.46
C PHE A 345 -11.57 -10.97 -12.00
N LEU A 346 -12.46 -10.06 -11.62
CA LEU A 346 -12.64 -9.67 -10.21
C LEU A 346 -13.01 -10.87 -9.34
N LYS A 347 -13.92 -11.74 -9.82
CA LYS A 347 -14.29 -12.96 -9.09
C LYS A 347 -13.10 -13.90 -8.87
N PHE A 348 -12.23 -14.03 -9.86
CA PHE A 348 -10.99 -14.81 -9.75
C PHE A 348 -9.99 -14.13 -8.80
N TYR A 349 -9.78 -12.81 -8.95
CA TYR A 349 -8.86 -12.03 -8.13
C TYR A 349 -9.16 -12.14 -6.63
N TYR A 350 -10.43 -12.24 -6.25
CA TYR A 350 -10.87 -12.42 -4.87
C TYR A 350 -11.21 -13.88 -4.53
N SER A 351 -10.75 -14.86 -5.30
CA SER A 351 -10.91 -16.28 -5.03
C SER A 351 -9.90 -16.80 -4.01
N LYS A 352 -10.13 -18.04 -3.54
CA LYS A 352 -9.17 -18.74 -2.68
C LYS A 352 -7.86 -19.01 -3.41
N ASP A 353 -7.93 -19.42 -4.68
CA ASP A 353 -6.74 -19.73 -5.49
C ASP A 353 -5.87 -18.47 -5.68
N ALA A 354 -6.47 -17.32 -5.91
CA ALA A 354 -5.75 -16.04 -5.97
C ALA A 354 -5.13 -15.65 -4.60
N ALA A 355 -5.82 -15.96 -3.49
CA ALA A 355 -5.27 -15.74 -2.16
C ALA A 355 -4.07 -16.67 -1.87
N GLU A 356 -4.11 -17.93 -2.33
CA GLU A 356 -2.97 -18.85 -2.25
C GLU A 356 -1.77 -18.30 -3.04
N LEU A 357 -1.98 -17.89 -4.30
CA LEU A 357 -0.95 -17.24 -5.12
C LEU A 357 -0.38 -15.97 -4.46
N SER A 358 -1.22 -15.21 -3.75
CA SER A 358 -0.77 -14.02 -3.02
C SER A 358 0.22 -14.41 -1.92
N TYR A 359 -0.11 -15.37 -1.08
CA TYR A 359 0.80 -15.85 -0.02
C TYR A 359 2.08 -16.45 -0.59
N GLU A 360 1.99 -17.27 -1.65
CA GLU A 360 3.16 -17.84 -2.33
C GLU A 360 4.15 -16.78 -2.83
N ASN A 361 3.65 -15.59 -3.13
CA ASN A 361 4.43 -14.44 -3.61
C ASN A 361 4.57 -13.31 -2.57
N SER A 362 4.54 -13.65 -1.28
CA SER A 362 4.79 -12.75 -0.14
C SER A 362 3.87 -11.52 -0.09
N MET A 363 2.58 -11.71 -0.42
CA MET A 363 1.55 -10.68 -0.33
C MET A 363 0.39 -11.15 0.55
N PHE A 364 -0.09 -10.30 1.45
CA PHE A 364 -1.35 -10.53 2.15
C PHE A 364 -2.52 -10.20 1.22
N PRO A 365 -3.36 -11.19 0.87
CA PRO A 365 -4.49 -10.96 -0.01
C PRO A 365 -5.52 -10.01 0.63
N ALA A 366 -6.33 -9.35 -0.20
CA ALA A 366 -7.47 -8.55 0.25
C ALA A 366 -8.56 -9.39 0.94
N THR A 367 -8.53 -10.71 0.74
CA THR A 367 -9.54 -11.66 1.22
C THR A 367 -9.01 -12.51 2.37
N SER A 368 -9.93 -12.99 3.20
CA SER A 368 -9.61 -13.90 4.31
C SER A 368 -10.23 -15.27 4.06
N TYR A 369 -9.40 -16.30 4.01
CA TYR A 369 -9.81 -17.69 3.86
C TYR A 369 -9.24 -18.54 5.00
N VAL A 370 -10.08 -19.32 5.63
CA VAL A 370 -9.66 -20.20 6.73
C VAL A 370 -8.63 -21.22 6.24
N GLY A 371 -7.54 -21.34 6.97
CA GLY A 371 -6.47 -22.32 6.73
C GLY A 371 -5.42 -21.87 5.68
N LEU A 372 -5.49 -20.64 5.19
CA LEU A 372 -4.41 -20.06 4.41
C LEU A 372 -3.44 -19.30 5.32
N THR A 373 -2.18 -19.64 5.22
CA THR A 373 -1.07 -19.02 5.95
C THR A 373 0.16 -18.94 5.04
N PRO A 374 1.09 -18.03 5.30
CA PRO A 374 2.39 -18.01 4.60
C PRO A 374 3.14 -19.33 4.76
N ASP A 375 4.03 -19.66 3.82
CA ASP A 375 4.97 -20.77 3.98
C ASP A 375 5.95 -20.47 5.14
N SER A 376 6.31 -21.49 5.88
CA SER A 376 7.23 -21.39 7.04
C SER A 376 8.62 -20.83 6.72
N LYS A 377 9.01 -20.81 5.45
CA LYS A 377 10.26 -20.20 4.96
C LYS A 377 10.10 -18.73 4.59
N GLN A 378 8.88 -18.21 4.56
CA GLN A 378 8.58 -16.80 4.46
C GLN A 378 8.57 -16.21 5.90
N TYR A 379 9.77 -16.09 6.48
CA TYR A 379 9.96 -15.76 7.89
C TYR A 379 9.28 -14.45 8.31
N SER A 380 9.42 -13.41 7.49
CA SER A 380 8.81 -12.10 7.72
C SER A 380 7.28 -12.18 7.67
N MET A 381 6.74 -12.82 6.63
CA MET A 381 5.30 -13.02 6.47
C MET A 381 4.73 -13.89 7.60
N SER A 382 5.47 -14.94 8.01
CA SER A 382 5.06 -15.79 9.13
C SER A 382 5.03 -15.01 10.44
N ALA A 383 6.04 -14.19 10.71
CA ALA A 383 6.07 -13.34 11.91
C ALA A 383 4.90 -12.33 11.95
N MET A 384 4.54 -11.76 10.79
CA MET A 384 3.36 -10.90 10.68
C MET A 384 2.05 -11.68 10.88
N ALA A 385 1.93 -12.88 10.30
CA ALA A 385 0.76 -13.74 10.46
C ALA A 385 0.59 -14.19 11.92
N ASP A 386 1.67 -14.51 12.61
CA ASP A 386 1.66 -14.82 14.04
C ASP A 386 1.18 -13.62 14.87
N ALA A 387 1.67 -12.42 14.57
CA ALA A 387 1.22 -11.20 15.23
C ALA A 387 -0.27 -10.87 14.95
N LEU A 388 -0.78 -11.19 13.76
CA LEU A 388 -2.20 -11.07 13.43
C LEU A 388 -3.09 -12.09 14.15
N SER A 389 -2.52 -13.21 14.61
CA SER A 389 -3.27 -14.26 15.30
C SER A 389 -3.77 -13.84 16.69
N ASN A 390 -3.27 -12.74 17.25
CA ASN A 390 -3.65 -12.20 18.54
C ASN A 390 -5.09 -11.64 18.58
N GLY A 391 -5.75 -11.53 17.44
CA GLY A 391 -7.15 -11.13 17.35
C GLY A 391 -7.39 -9.67 17.71
N TYR A 392 -6.42 -8.81 17.45
CA TYR A 392 -6.56 -7.36 17.60
C TYR A 392 -7.50 -6.80 16.55
N GLU A 393 -8.09 -5.65 16.83
CA GLU A 393 -8.93 -4.94 15.87
C GLU A 393 -8.07 -4.08 14.94
N SER A 394 -8.44 -4.06 13.67
CA SER A 394 -7.80 -3.19 12.66
C SER A 394 -8.62 -1.92 12.48
N PRO A 395 -8.01 -0.74 12.35
CA PRO A 395 -8.72 0.45 11.89
C PRO A 395 -9.25 0.24 10.45
N VAL A 396 -10.27 0.99 10.07
CA VAL A 396 -10.86 0.90 8.72
C VAL A 396 -9.85 1.27 7.63
N ALA A 397 -8.97 2.22 7.93
CA ALA A 397 -7.87 2.65 7.07
C ALA A 397 -6.68 3.13 7.92
N ALA A 398 -5.49 3.15 7.33
CA ALA A 398 -4.33 3.76 7.97
C ALA A 398 -4.59 5.26 8.22
N PRO A 399 -4.19 5.82 9.37
CA PRO A 399 -4.42 7.21 9.72
C PRO A 399 -4.08 8.22 8.64
N ASP A 400 -2.95 8.06 7.98
CA ASP A 400 -2.49 8.94 6.90
C ASP A 400 -3.38 8.91 5.64
N LEU A 401 -4.14 7.84 5.43
CA LEU A 401 -5.06 7.69 4.30
C LEU A 401 -6.48 8.19 4.61
N THR A 402 -6.75 8.66 5.82
CA THR A 402 -8.07 9.13 6.26
C THR A 402 -8.27 10.64 6.11
N VAL A 403 -7.31 11.34 5.55
CA VAL A 403 -7.30 12.81 5.44
C VAL A 403 -7.03 13.27 4.01
N PRO A 404 -7.47 14.49 3.62
CA PRO A 404 -7.16 15.07 2.32
C PRO A 404 -5.65 15.16 2.05
N SER A 405 -5.23 15.11 0.80
CA SER A 405 -3.82 15.06 0.39
C SER A 405 -2.94 16.19 0.96
N ALA A 406 -3.49 17.41 1.05
CA ALA A 406 -2.78 18.54 1.66
C ALA A 406 -2.54 18.36 3.17
N VAL A 407 -3.48 17.73 3.88
CA VAL A 407 -3.35 17.40 5.29
C VAL A 407 -2.40 16.21 5.48
N GLN A 408 -2.46 15.22 4.61
CA GLN A 408 -1.55 14.07 4.60
C GLN A 408 -0.09 14.54 4.47
N GLN A 409 0.22 15.43 3.52
CA GLN A 409 1.56 15.98 3.39
C GLN A 409 1.98 16.76 4.65
N SER A 410 1.06 17.55 5.23
CA SER A 410 1.32 18.26 6.48
C SER A 410 1.55 17.33 7.68
N LEU A 411 0.91 16.15 7.70
CA LEU A 411 1.16 15.11 8.69
C LEU A 411 2.60 14.57 8.57
N TYR A 412 3.04 14.23 7.35
CA TYR A 412 4.40 13.75 7.11
C TYR A 412 5.45 14.78 7.48
N ASP A 413 5.31 16.01 7.01
CA ASP A 413 6.23 17.13 7.33
C ASP A 413 6.24 17.41 8.84
N GLY A 414 5.08 17.30 9.49
CA GLY A 414 4.92 17.48 10.92
C GLY A 414 5.64 16.42 11.75
N LEU A 415 5.49 15.15 11.40
CA LEU A 415 6.16 14.04 12.08
C LEU A 415 7.68 14.15 11.95
N PHE A 416 8.18 14.36 10.73
CA PHE A 416 9.63 14.52 10.52
C PHE A 416 10.16 15.80 11.14
N GLY A 417 9.42 16.88 11.09
CA GLY A 417 9.79 18.12 11.76
C GLY A 417 9.91 17.96 13.29
N VAL A 418 9.04 17.16 13.90
CA VAL A 418 9.13 16.83 15.33
C VAL A 418 10.31 15.92 15.62
N MET A 419 10.58 14.92 14.82
CA MET A 419 11.76 14.05 14.98
C MET A 419 13.08 14.82 14.81
N GLN A 420 13.15 15.75 13.87
CA GLN A 420 14.31 16.58 13.61
C GLN A 420 14.44 17.75 14.61
N GLY A 421 13.45 17.96 15.48
CA GLY A 421 13.43 19.09 16.42
C GLY A 421 13.09 20.44 15.79
N THR A 422 12.65 20.48 14.54
CA THR A 422 12.24 21.70 13.81
C THR A 422 10.89 22.21 14.31
N TYR A 423 9.99 21.30 14.71
CA TYR A 423 8.68 21.62 15.24
C TYR A 423 8.48 21.03 16.64
N THR A 424 7.71 21.73 17.48
CA THR A 424 7.09 21.10 18.63
C THR A 424 5.87 20.28 18.17
N PRO A 425 5.41 19.30 18.96
CA PRO A 425 4.18 18.56 18.68
C PRO A 425 2.99 19.47 18.35
N GLN A 426 2.79 20.53 19.14
CA GLN A 426 1.71 21.48 18.93
C GLN A 426 1.84 22.27 17.63
N GLN A 427 3.06 22.69 17.26
CA GLN A 427 3.30 23.39 15.99
C GLN A 427 3.00 22.51 14.79
N ALA A 428 3.43 21.25 14.82
CA ALA A 428 3.14 20.27 13.75
C ALA A 428 1.63 20.07 13.57
N LEU A 429 0.90 19.85 14.66
CA LEU A 429 -0.55 19.64 14.60
C LEU A 429 -1.33 20.92 14.23
N THR A 430 -0.84 22.10 14.63
CA THR A 430 -1.43 23.38 14.17
C THR A 430 -1.29 23.56 12.67
N LYS A 431 -0.14 23.15 12.06
CA LYS A 431 0.03 23.18 10.61
C LYS A 431 -0.94 22.25 9.88
N MET A 432 -1.28 21.12 10.47
CA MET A 432 -2.33 20.23 9.92
C MET A 432 -3.71 20.90 9.98
N ASP A 433 -4.04 21.61 11.07
CA ASP A 433 -5.28 22.38 11.17
C ASP A 433 -5.36 23.49 10.12
N GLU A 434 -4.22 24.17 9.86
CA GLU A 434 -4.10 25.19 8.80
C GLU A 434 -4.24 24.56 7.40
N ALA A 435 -3.61 23.40 7.14
CA ALA A 435 -3.75 22.68 5.89
C ALA A 435 -5.19 22.25 5.62
N LEU A 436 -5.89 21.76 6.65
CA LEU A 436 -7.32 21.42 6.55
C LEU A 436 -8.19 22.62 6.25
N ALA A 437 -7.93 23.76 6.89
CA ALA A 437 -8.68 24.99 6.64
C ALA A 437 -8.49 25.53 5.22
N ASN A 438 -7.31 25.33 4.63
CA ASN A 438 -6.98 25.77 3.27
C ASN A 438 -7.43 24.78 2.19
N SER A 439 -7.82 23.57 2.55
CA SER A 439 -8.30 22.52 1.61
C SER A 439 -9.82 22.55 1.41
N LYS A 440 -10.53 23.38 2.19
CA LYS A 440 -11.98 23.61 2.08
C LYS A 440 -12.27 24.85 1.24
#